data_27c8f6b931bfbd358a94f9f0c1013d7a
#
_entry.id   27c8f6b931bfbd358a94f9f0c1013d7a
#
_cell.length_a   1.000
_cell.length_b   1.000
_cell.length_c   1.000
_cell.angle_alpha   90.00
_cell.angle_beta   90.00
_cell.angle_gamma   90.00
#
_symmetry.space_group_name_H-M   'P 1'
#
loop_
_entity.id
_entity.type
_entity.pdbx_description
1 polymer ?
#
loop_
_entity_poly.entity_id
_entity_poly.type
_entity_poly.pdbx_seq_one_letter_code
_entity_poly.pdbx_strand_id
1 'polypeptide(L)'
;ADHGLEPPDERLAAGKSEQGTIRLNAFHEGGNICITVEDDGRGLNRDKILAKGIKQGLIAETDKLSDEQIWMLIFKPGFSTAEKVTDVSGRGVGMDVVKRNIEGLGGTVSIKTSAGKGTTFTLKLPLTLAIIEGMTVRVGKDTYIVPLLSILESIQPKREMIKTLLGKGELVNVRGTYLPLMRLYDVFRLEPELSDPTKAILLILETEGERVAVMVDEILGQQQVVIKSMEQNFRKIEGVAGATILGDGTVGFILDVRGILNIARRENSIAA
;
A
#
# COMPACT_ATOMS: atom_id res chain seq x y z
N ALA A 1 23.56 9.95 -3.35
CA ALA A 1 24.71 10.85 -3.22
C ALA A 1 24.24 12.29 -3.03
N ASP A 2 23.45 12.85 -3.94
CA ASP A 2 23.18 14.30 -4.06
C ASP A 2 22.49 14.96 -2.85
N HIS A 3 21.86 14.22 -1.98
CA HIS A 3 21.11 14.76 -0.83
C HIS A 3 21.66 14.34 0.54
N GLY A 4 22.43 13.26 0.62
CA GLY A 4 22.93 12.70 1.88
C GLY A 4 24.37 13.13 2.19
N LEU A 5 25.23 13.11 1.19
CA LEU A 5 26.64 13.43 1.35
C LEU A 5 26.88 14.94 1.32
N GLU A 6 27.73 15.43 2.21
CA GLU A 6 28.19 16.80 2.24
C GLU A 6 29.22 17.06 1.13
N PRO A 7 29.37 18.32 0.65
CA PRO A 7 30.49 18.72 -0.16
C PRO A 7 31.85 18.51 0.56
N PRO A 8 32.96 18.35 -0.18
CA PRO A 8 34.29 18.08 0.41
C PRO A 8 34.68 19.03 1.53
N ASP A 9 34.47 20.33 1.34
CA ASP A 9 34.83 21.35 2.33
C ASP A 9 34.02 21.22 3.63
N GLU A 10 32.73 20.94 3.53
CA GLU A 10 31.86 20.71 4.69
C GLU A 10 32.28 19.43 5.43
N ARG A 11 32.67 18.38 4.70
CA ARG A 11 33.14 17.13 5.30
C ARG A 11 34.42 17.32 6.10
N LEU A 12 35.38 18.00 5.54
CA LEU A 12 36.65 18.32 6.21
C LEU A 12 36.42 19.17 7.46
N ALA A 13 35.54 20.18 7.39
CA ALA A 13 35.14 20.99 8.54
C ALA A 13 34.47 20.18 9.64
N ALA A 14 33.77 19.11 9.29
CA ALA A 14 33.15 18.17 10.22
C ALA A 14 34.10 17.06 10.71
N GLY A 15 35.37 17.09 10.35
CA GLY A 15 36.38 16.09 10.72
C GLY A 15 36.24 14.76 9.99
N LYS A 16 35.55 14.74 8.85
CA LYS A 16 35.37 13.56 7.98
C LYS A 16 36.40 13.54 6.86
N SER A 17 36.54 12.38 6.20
CA SER A 17 37.29 12.28 4.95
C SER A 17 36.65 13.17 3.88
N GLU A 18 37.49 13.79 3.04
CA GLU A 18 37.06 14.57 1.87
C GLU A 18 36.11 13.75 0.97
N GLN A 19 36.44 12.49 0.80
CA GLN A 19 35.66 11.55 -0.01
C GLN A 19 34.54 10.91 0.81
N GLY A 20 33.27 11.06 0.37
CA GLY A 20 32.12 10.38 0.93
C GLY A 20 32.06 8.93 0.46
N THR A 21 31.53 8.07 1.32
CA THR A 21 31.42 6.63 1.07
C THR A 21 29.95 6.22 1.02
N ILE A 22 29.58 5.45 -0.01
CA ILE A 22 28.33 4.70 -0.07
C ILE A 22 28.67 3.23 -0.07
N ARG A 23 28.11 2.49 0.90
CA ARG A 23 28.29 1.03 1.04
C ARG A 23 27.00 0.32 0.69
N LEU A 24 27.12 -0.71 -0.15
CA LEU A 24 26.04 -1.60 -0.51
C LEU A 24 26.36 -3.00 0.03
N ASN A 25 25.43 -3.60 0.80
CA ASN A 25 25.53 -4.98 1.24
C ASN A 25 24.25 -5.71 0.90
N ALA A 26 24.36 -7.02 0.63
CA ALA A 26 23.22 -7.90 0.48
C ALA A 26 23.51 -9.21 1.22
N PHE A 27 22.57 -9.67 2.04
CA PHE A 27 22.69 -10.87 2.85
C PHE A 27 21.34 -11.52 3.12
N HIS A 28 21.36 -12.76 3.55
CA HIS A 28 20.16 -13.50 3.95
C HIS A 28 19.90 -13.34 5.44
N GLU A 29 18.67 -13.00 5.81
CA GLU A 29 18.24 -12.92 7.21
C GLU A 29 16.78 -13.39 7.34
N GLY A 30 16.54 -14.44 8.13
CA GLY A 30 15.19 -14.88 8.50
C GLY A 30 14.25 -15.14 7.30
N GLY A 31 14.74 -15.78 6.23
CA GLY A 31 13.94 -16.07 5.04
C GLY A 31 13.76 -14.89 4.09
N ASN A 32 14.47 -13.79 4.31
CA ASN A 32 14.47 -12.61 3.45
C ASN A 32 15.86 -12.35 2.87
N ILE A 33 15.90 -11.69 1.72
CA ILE A 33 17.08 -10.99 1.22
C ILE A 33 17.05 -9.59 1.81
N CYS A 34 18.06 -9.25 2.59
CA CYS A 34 18.27 -7.92 3.13
C CYS A 34 19.30 -7.18 2.28
N ILE A 35 18.92 -6.04 1.75
CA ILE A 35 19.81 -5.13 1.02
C ILE A 35 19.97 -3.89 1.87
N THR A 36 21.21 -3.52 2.21
CA THR A 36 21.49 -2.26 2.90
C THR A 36 22.22 -1.29 2.00
N VAL A 37 21.75 -0.06 2.00
CA VAL A 37 22.42 1.10 1.36
C VAL A 37 22.79 2.06 2.49
N GLU A 38 24.06 2.22 2.74
CA GLU A 38 24.61 3.02 3.83
C GLU A 38 25.46 4.16 3.27
N ASP A 39 25.26 5.37 3.76
CA ASP A 39 26.11 6.52 3.50
C ASP A 39 26.74 7.04 4.80
N ASP A 40 27.91 7.69 4.70
CA ASP A 40 28.60 8.36 5.79
C ASP A 40 28.38 9.89 5.78
N GLY A 41 27.23 10.31 5.23
CA GLY A 41 26.86 11.70 5.07
C GLY A 41 26.37 12.38 6.35
N ARG A 42 25.59 13.47 6.18
CA ARG A 42 25.09 14.28 7.31
C ARG A 42 23.97 13.62 8.11
N GLY A 43 23.42 12.51 7.62
CA GLY A 43 22.22 11.90 8.17
C GLY A 43 20.94 12.68 7.88
N LEU A 44 19.81 12.20 8.41
CA LEU A 44 18.53 12.88 8.30
C LEU A 44 18.35 13.90 9.42
N ASN A 45 17.82 15.06 9.07
CA ASN A 45 17.50 16.10 10.05
C ASN A 45 16.06 15.94 10.53
N ARG A 46 15.88 15.49 11.79
CA ARG A 46 14.61 15.24 12.43
C ARG A 46 13.67 16.45 12.39
N ASP A 47 14.18 17.62 12.81
CA ASP A 47 13.37 18.82 12.95
C ASP A 47 12.91 19.36 11.60
N LYS A 48 13.77 19.29 10.57
CA LYS A 48 13.38 19.66 9.20
C LYS A 48 12.31 18.74 8.63
N ILE A 49 12.39 17.43 8.89
CA ILE A 49 11.39 16.46 8.42
C ILE A 49 10.07 16.70 9.15
N LEU A 50 10.10 16.87 10.47
CA LEU A 50 8.93 17.14 11.29
C LEU A 50 8.22 18.43 10.86
N ALA A 51 8.96 19.55 10.77
CA ALA A 51 8.43 20.84 10.34
C ALA A 51 7.79 20.77 8.95
N LYS A 52 8.40 20.01 8.02
CA LYS A 52 7.85 19.83 6.69
C LYS A 52 6.59 18.95 6.69
N GLY A 53 6.57 17.88 7.50
CA GLY A 53 5.39 17.04 7.68
C GLY A 53 4.18 17.84 8.17
N ILE A 54 4.39 18.71 9.17
CA ILE A 54 3.35 19.63 9.67
C ILE A 54 2.91 20.60 8.58
N LYS A 55 3.85 21.24 7.89
CA LYS A 55 3.54 22.21 6.81
C LYS A 55 2.74 21.59 5.67
N GLN A 56 2.94 20.30 5.39
CA GLN A 56 2.21 19.57 4.35
C GLN A 56 0.91 18.95 4.85
N GLY A 57 0.55 19.11 6.14
CA GLY A 57 -0.66 18.54 6.73
C GLY A 57 -0.63 17.01 6.85
N LEU A 58 0.55 16.40 6.81
CA LEU A 58 0.73 14.95 6.95
C LEU A 58 0.66 14.50 8.41
N ILE A 59 0.95 15.41 9.33
CA ILE A 59 0.96 15.21 10.79
C ILE A 59 0.51 16.51 11.47
N ALA A 60 -0.05 16.41 12.68
CA ALA A 60 -0.37 17.57 13.52
C ALA A 60 0.81 17.91 14.45
N GLU A 61 0.89 19.17 14.90
CA GLU A 61 1.91 19.60 15.89
C GLU A 61 1.80 18.86 17.22
N THR A 62 0.60 18.36 17.53
CA THR A 62 0.30 17.63 18.77
C THR A 62 0.68 16.15 18.71
N ASP A 63 1.03 15.64 17.54
CA ASP A 63 1.34 14.22 17.35
C ASP A 63 2.66 13.84 18.02
N LYS A 64 2.60 12.86 18.90
CA LYS A 64 3.79 12.28 19.56
C LYS A 64 4.31 11.14 18.70
N LEU A 65 5.17 11.46 17.74
CA LEU A 65 5.75 10.47 16.83
C LEU A 65 7.10 9.98 17.34
N SER A 66 7.35 8.67 17.20
CA SER A 66 8.68 8.10 17.36
C SER A 66 9.60 8.56 16.23
N ASP A 67 10.92 8.48 16.44
CA ASP A 67 11.88 8.83 15.41
C ASP A 67 11.68 8.00 14.13
N GLU A 68 11.38 6.70 14.28
CA GLU A 68 11.09 5.83 13.15
C GLU A 68 9.88 6.32 12.33
N GLN A 69 8.81 6.75 13.01
CA GLN A 69 7.63 7.30 12.35
C GLN A 69 7.95 8.61 11.62
N ILE A 70 8.81 9.45 12.20
CA ILE A 70 9.27 10.69 11.56
C ILE A 70 10.10 10.37 10.31
N TRP A 71 11.03 9.41 10.38
CA TRP A 71 11.83 9.02 9.22
C TRP A 71 10.97 8.46 8.09
N MET A 72 9.88 7.76 8.41
CA MET A 72 8.97 7.21 7.42
C MET A 72 8.19 8.27 6.62
N LEU A 73 8.15 9.53 7.09
CA LEU A 73 7.53 10.64 6.34
C LEU A 73 8.21 10.91 4.99
N ILE A 74 9.52 10.64 4.87
CA ILE A 74 10.24 10.87 3.59
C ILE A 74 9.73 9.99 2.45
N PHE A 75 9.00 8.92 2.77
CA PHE A 75 8.36 8.03 1.78
C PHE A 75 6.93 8.43 1.43
N LYS A 76 6.40 9.52 2.00
CA LYS A 76 5.07 10.00 1.61
C LYS A 76 5.13 10.67 0.23
N PRO A 77 4.11 10.49 -0.61
CA PRO A 77 4.06 11.11 -1.93
C PRO A 77 4.27 12.63 -1.87
N GLY A 78 5.15 13.14 -2.73
CA GLY A 78 5.47 14.57 -2.77
C GLY A 78 6.34 15.08 -1.62
N PHE A 79 6.82 14.21 -0.73
CA PHE A 79 7.74 14.61 0.33
C PHE A 79 9.17 14.66 -0.22
N SER A 80 9.71 15.87 -0.49
CA SER A 80 11.11 16.08 -0.86
C SER A 80 11.71 17.12 0.05
N THR A 81 12.83 16.84 0.69
CA THR A 81 13.54 17.82 1.54
C THR A 81 14.38 18.82 0.74
N ALA A 82 14.49 18.65 -0.58
CA ALA A 82 15.21 19.57 -1.44
C ALA A 82 14.43 20.87 -1.66
N GLU A 83 15.08 22.02 -1.46
CA GLU A 83 14.51 23.36 -1.69
C GLU A 83 14.45 23.72 -3.19
N LYS A 84 15.19 23.03 -4.02
CA LYS A 84 15.20 23.18 -5.49
C LYS A 84 15.09 21.81 -6.14
N VAL A 85 14.14 21.70 -7.06
CA VAL A 85 14.10 20.59 -8.02
C VAL A 85 15.29 20.84 -8.97
N THR A 86 16.41 20.17 -8.73
CA THR A 86 17.51 20.18 -9.68
C THR A 86 17.16 19.24 -10.82
N ASP A 87 17.28 19.74 -12.05
CA ASP A 87 17.02 19.02 -13.31
C ASP A 87 17.86 17.73 -13.50
N VAL A 88 18.76 17.43 -12.60
CA VAL A 88 19.67 16.26 -12.67
C VAL A 88 18.97 14.94 -12.27
N SER A 89 17.86 14.98 -11.55
CA SER A 89 17.01 13.82 -11.27
C SER A 89 15.90 13.60 -12.32
N GLY A 90 16.20 13.81 -13.60
CA GLY A 90 15.26 13.76 -14.74
C GLY A 90 14.41 12.48 -14.93
N ARG A 91 14.25 11.66 -13.89
CA ARG A 91 13.41 10.46 -13.89
C ARG A 91 12.24 10.52 -12.92
N GLY A 92 12.04 11.61 -12.15
CA GLY A 92 10.87 11.76 -11.27
C GLY A 92 10.70 10.66 -10.21
N VAL A 93 11.77 9.94 -9.87
CA VAL A 93 11.71 8.83 -8.92
C VAL A 93 11.94 9.37 -7.52
N GLY A 94 10.84 9.56 -6.76
CA GLY A 94 10.87 9.89 -5.34
C GLY A 94 11.05 8.67 -4.44
N MET A 95 11.30 8.90 -3.16
CA MET A 95 11.40 7.82 -2.16
C MET A 95 10.08 7.06 -1.98
N ASP A 96 8.95 7.69 -2.28
CA ASP A 96 7.62 7.08 -2.32
C ASP A 96 7.52 5.98 -3.37
N VAL A 97 8.15 6.17 -4.54
CA VAL A 97 8.21 5.16 -5.60
C VAL A 97 9.06 3.97 -5.16
N VAL A 98 10.20 4.23 -4.50
CA VAL A 98 11.06 3.16 -3.96
C VAL A 98 10.28 2.30 -2.97
N LYS A 99 9.60 2.93 -2.00
CA LYS A 99 8.80 2.22 -1.02
C LYS A 99 7.70 1.38 -1.68
N ARG A 100 6.95 1.99 -2.59
CA ARG A 100 5.86 1.29 -3.32
C ARG A 100 6.36 0.08 -4.08
N ASN A 101 7.50 0.19 -4.76
CA ASN A 101 8.06 -0.93 -5.52
C ASN A 101 8.52 -2.08 -4.60
N ILE A 102 9.12 -1.76 -3.46
CA ILE A 102 9.54 -2.77 -2.47
C ILE A 102 8.31 -3.44 -1.83
N GLU A 103 7.29 -2.66 -1.45
CA GLU A 103 6.04 -3.18 -0.90
C GLU A 103 5.27 -4.01 -1.94
N GLY A 104 5.30 -3.62 -3.22
CA GLY A 104 4.73 -4.39 -4.33
C GLY A 104 5.40 -5.76 -4.54
N LEU A 105 6.63 -5.92 -4.07
CA LEU A 105 7.34 -7.21 -4.03
C LEU A 105 7.12 -7.97 -2.70
N GLY A 106 6.22 -7.50 -1.84
CA GLY A 106 5.98 -8.06 -0.50
C GLY A 106 7.10 -7.75 0.49
N GLY A 107 7.97 -6.79 0.16
CA GLY A 107 9.09 -6.39 0.99
C GLY A 107 8.77 -5.24 1.93
N THR A 108 9.75 -4.87 2.75
CA THR A 108 9.67 -3.73 3.67
C THR A 108 10.91 -2.84 3.55
N VAL A 109 10.72 -1.55 3.86
CA VAL A 109 11.82 -0.57 3.92
C VAL A 109 11.92 -0.02 5.33
N SER A 110 13.13 0.06 5.85
CA SER A 110 13.41 0.71 7.13
C SER A 110 14.61 1.65 7.03
N ILE A 111 14.70 2.61 7.95
CA ILE A 111 15.74 3.63 7.99
C ILE A 111 16.35 3.65 9.37
N LYS A 112 17.69 3.67 9.41
CA LYS A 112 18.47 4.04 10.59
C LYS A 112 19.35 5.21 10.22
N THR A 113 19.33 6.26 11.03
CA THR A 113 20.14 7.46 10.77
C THR A 113 20.67 8.05 12.06
N SER A 114 21.82 8.70 11.96
CA SER A 114 22.39 9.46 13.05
C SER A 114 22.98 10.75 12.49
N ALA A 115 22.62 11.87 13.11
CA ALA A 115 23.10 13.17 12.66
C ALA A 115 24.63 13.23 12.62
N GLY A 116 25.18 13.67 11.51
CA GLY A 116 26.61 13.75 11.26
C GLY A 116 27.30 12.41 10.96
N LYS A 117 26.62 11.26 11.08
CA LYS A 117 27.22 9.93 10.87
C LYS A 117 26.72 9.22 9.61
N GLY A 118 25.60 9.69 9.06
CA GLY A 118 25.03 9.13 7.83
C GLY A 118 23.69 8.43 8.03
N THR A 119 23.28 7.70 6.98
CA THR A 119 21.98 7.01 6.92
C THR A 119 22.17 5.62 6.36
N THR A 120 21.43 4.66 6.92
CA THR A 120 21.32 3.29 6.42
C THR A 120 19.88 3.03 6.03
N PHE A 121 19.62 2.74 4.79
CA PHE A 121 18.37 2.19 4.28
C PHE A 121 18.49 0.67 4.26
N THR A 122 17.53 -0.02 4.85
CA THR A 122 17.44 -1.47 4.79
C THR A 122 16.18 -1.87 4.04
N LEU A 123 16.36 -2.61 2.94
CA LEU A 123 15.30 -3.20 2.13
C LEU A 123 15.26 -4.68 2.48
N LYS A 124 14.10 -5.18 2.96
CA LYS A 124 13.90 -6.61 3.19
C LYS A 124 12.93 -7.12 2.14
N LEU A 125 13.37 -8.10 1.34
CA LEU A 125 12.58 -8.75 0.30
C LEU A 125 12.42 -10.22 0.66
N PRO A 126 11.21 -10.78 0.60
CA PRO A 126 11.03 -12.21 0.84
C PRO A 126 11.75 -13.03 -0.23
N LEU A 127 12.43 -14.10 0.19
CA LEU A 127 13.10 -15.06 -0.71
C LEU A 127 12.11 -15.90 -1.51
N THR A 128 10.93 -16.11 -0.92
CA THR A 128 9.84 -16.82 -1.57
C THR A 128 9.04 -15.85 -2.44
N LEU A 129 8.52 -16.34 -3.55
CA LEU A 129 7.43 -15.66 -4.26
C LEU A 129 6.41 -15.23 -3.22
N ALA A 130 5.89 -14.00 -3.36
CA ALA A 130 4.87 -13.50 -2.44
C ALA A 130 3.66 -14.44 -2.48
N ILE A 131 3.64 -15.41 -1.58
CA ILE A 131 2.52 -16.32 -1.40
C ILE A 131 1.58 -15.64 -0.42
N ILE A 132 0.35 -15.46 -0.85
CA ILE A 132 -0.73 -14.99 0.02
C ILE A 132 -1.77 -16.08 0.20
N GLU A 133 -2.34 -16.14 1.39
CA GLU A 133 -3.58 -16.88 1.61
C GLU A 133 -4.75 -16.01 1.20
N GLY A 134 -5.59 -16.52 0.33
CA GLY A 134 -6.72 -15.79 -0.19
C GLY A 134 -7.98 -16.64 -0.25
N MET A 135 -9.11 -15.97 -0.08
CA MET A 135 -10.43 -16.52 -0.36
C MET A 135 -10.75 -16.29 -1.82
N THR A 136 -10.97 -17.36 -2.55
CA THR A 136 -11.36 -17.32 -3.96
C THR A 136 -12.86 -17.13 -4.05
N VAL A 137 -13.29 -16.11 -4.78
CA VAL A 137 -14.68 -15.72 -4.97
C VAL A 137 -15.00 -15.54 -6.43
N ARG A 138 -16.25 -15.72 -6.81
CA ARG A 138 -16.75 -15.49 -8.16
C ARG A 138 -17.55 -14.19 -8.21
N VAL A 139 -17.34 -13.42 -9.28
CA VAL A 139 -18.13 -12.23 -9.61
C VAL A 139 -18.42 -12.27 -11.11
N GLY A 140 -19.65 -12.56 -11.51
CA GLY A 140 -19.98 -12.85 -12.88
C GLY A 140 -19.21 -14.08 -13.39
N LYS A 141 -18.47 -13.89 -14.45
CA LYS A 141 -17.63 -14.94 -15.07
C LYS A 141 -16.19 -14.98 -14.55
N ASP A 142 -15.79 -13.97 -13.77
CA ASP A 142 -14.41 -13.78 -13.34
C ASP A 142 -14.19 -14.26 -11.91
N THR A 143 -12.97 -14.72 -11.66
CA THR A 143 -12.52 -15.19 -10.34
C THR A 143 -11.62 -14.16 -9.69
N TYR A 144 -11.95 -13.80 -8.47
CA TYR A 144 -11.17 -12.88 -7.63
C TYR A 144 -10.64 -13.57 -6.40
N ILE A 145 -9.53 -13.07 -5.88
CA ILE A 145 -8.89 -13.56 -4.67
C ILE A 145 -8.85 -12.40 -3.68
N VAL A 146 -9.53 -12.59 -2.57
CA VAL A 146 -9.55 -11.63 -1.46
C VAL A 146 -8.52 -12.06 -0.43
N PRO A 147 -7.52 -11.22 -0.08
CA PRO A 147 -6.55 -11.56 0.95
C PRO A 147 -7.24 -11.93 2.26
N LEU A 148 -6.94 -13.12 2.79
CA LEU A 148 -7.67 -13.68 3.95
C LEU A 148 -7.57 -12.79 5.19
N LEU A 149 -6.40 -12.16 5.40
CA LEU A 149 -6.16 -11.25 6.52
C LEU A 149 -7.03 -9.98 6.51
N SER A 150 -7.62 -9.66 5.36
CA SER A 150 -8.51 -8.51 5.23
C SER A 150 -9.98 -8.85 5.44
N ILE A 151 -10.34 -10.14 5.57
CA ILE A 151 -11.72 -10.58 5.73
C ILE A 151 -12.04 -10.70 7.21
N LEU A 152 -13.01 -9.92 7.69
CA LEU A 152 -13.53 -10.05 9.06
C LEU A 152 -14.56 -11.15 9.17
N GLU A 153 -15.55 -11.14 8.28
CA GLU A 153 -16.64 -12.10 8.24
C GLU A 153 -17.31 -12.11 6.85
N SER A 154 -18.08 -13.16 6.59
CA SER A 154 -18.96 -13.27 5.42
C SER A 154 -20.39 -13.40 5.90
N ILE A 155 -21.32 -12.69 5.26
CA ILE A 155 -22.73 -12.72 5.60
C ILE A 155 -23.59 -12.80 4.35
N GLN A 156 -24.76 -13.43 4.47
CA GLN A 156 -25.85 -13.25 3.51
C GLN A 156 -26.83 -12.24 4.12
N PRO A 157 -26.94 -11.02 3.57
CA PRO A 157 -27.74 -9.98 4.22
C PRO A 157 -29.23 -10.22 4.03
N LYS A 158 -30.00 -9.84 5.04
CA LYS A 158 -31.45 -9.71 4.91
C LYS A 158 -31.81 -8.35 4.33
N ARG A 159 -32.96 -8.23 3.68
CA ARG A 159 -33.42 -6.97 3.07
C ARG A 159 -33.45 -5.80 4.05
N GLU A 160 -33.82 -6.04 5.29
CA GLU A 160 -33.86 -5.04 6.36
C GLU A 160 -32.51 -4.45 6.75
N MET A 161 -31.41 -5.18 6.46
CA MET A 161 -30.06 -4.74 6.73
C MET A 161 -29.55 -3.74 5.68
N ILE A 162 -30.17 -3.70 4.50
CA ILE A 162 -29.70 -2.89 3.37
C ILE A 162 -30.50 -1.59 3.31
N LYS A 163 -29.81 -0.47 3.21
CA LYS A 163 -30.38 0.86 3.04
C LYS A 163 -29.80 1.54 1.82
N THR A 164 -30.67 1.97 0.94
CA THR A 164 -30.29 2.80 -0.22
C THR A 164 -30.45 4.27 0.18
N LEU A 165 -29.37 5.02 0.07
CA LEU A 165 -29.40 6.47 0.26
C LEU A 165 -29.57 7.12 -1.12
N LEU A 166 -30.62 7.94 -1.28
CA LEU A 166 -30.90 8.67 -2.51
C LEU A 166 -29.64 9.46 -2.96
N GLY A 167 -29.06 9.07 -4.10
CA GLY A 167 -27.86 9.69 -4.66
C GLY A 167 -26.54 9.37 -3.92
N LYS A 168 -26.54 8.48 -2.91
CA LYS A 168 -25.36 8.23 -2.05
C LYS A 168 -24.95 6.76 -1.95
N GLY A 169 -25.43 5.90 -2.87
CA GLY A 169 -25.09 4.48 -2.86
C GLY A 169 -25.89 3.66 -1.84
N GLU A 170 -25.41 2.47 -1.53
CA GLU A 170 -26.04 1.53 -0.61
C GLU A 170 -25.18 1.32 0.64
N LEU A 171 -25.85 1.16 1.76
CA LEU A 171 -25.25 0.79 3.03
C LEU A 171 -25.82 -0.52 3.53
N VAL A 172 -25.01 -1.30 4.20
CA VAL A 172 -25.46 -2.50 4.94
C VAL A 172 -25.21 -2.32 6.43
N ASN A 173 -26.20 -2.65 7.25
CA ASN A 173 -26.07 -2.66 8.70
C ASN A 173 -25.49 -4.00 9.16
N VAL A 174 -24.27 -3.99 9.66
CA VAL A 174 -23.61 -5.16 10.23
C VAL A 174 -23.38 -4.91 11.71
N ARG A 175 -24.11 -5.67 12.55
CA ARG A 175 -24.02 -5.55 14.03
C ARG A 175 -24.18 -4.12 14.57
N GLY A 176 -25.07 -3.34 13.98
CA GLY A 176 -25.34 -1.95 14.40
C GLY A 176 -24.47 -0.89 13.72
N THR A 177 -23.46 -1.28 12.93
CA THR A 177 -22.62 -0.37 12.17
C THR A 177 -23.04 -0.36 10.70
N TYR A 178 -23.23 0.82 10.12
CA TYR A 178 -23.50 0.97 8.70
C TYR A 178 -22.19 1.02 7.92
N LEU A 179 -22.01 0.08 6.98
CA LEU A 179 -20.86 -0.03 6.11
C LEU A 179 -21.27 0.27 4.67
N PRO A 180 -20.40 0.92 3.86
CA PRO A 180 -20.61 1.03 2.41
C PRO A 180 -20.75 -0.37 1.79
N LEU A 181 -21.77 -0.56 0.93
CA LEU A 181 -21.95 -1.77 0.15
C LEU A 181 -21.39 -1.54 -1.26
N MET A 182 -20.30 -2.23 -1.58
CA MET A 182 -19.64 -2.17 -2.89
C MET A 182 -20.00 -3.41 -3.69
N ARG A 183 -20.46 -3.18 -4.91
CA ARG A 183 -20.76 -4.23 -5.89
C ARG A 183 -19.55 -4.37 -6.81
N LEU A 184 -18.76 -5.44 -6.70
CA LEU A 184 -17.55 -5.60 -7.51
C LEU A 184 -17.84 -5.60 -9.01
N TYR A 185 -19.00 -6.07 -9.43
CA TYR A 185 -19.37 -6.02 -10.83
C TYR A 185 -19.54 -4.58 -11.36
N ASP A 186 -19.99 -3.63 -10.53
CA ASP A 186 -20.04 -2.21 -10.90
C ASP A 186 -18.64 -1.61 -10.97
N VAL A 187 -17.81 -1.91 -9.95
CA VAL A 187 -16.41 -1.44 -9.90
C VAL A 187 -15.61 -1.88 -11.12
N PHE A 188 -15.74 -3.14 -11.51
CA PHE A 188 -14.97 -3.73 -12.62
C PHE A 188 -15.74 -3.76 -13.94
N ARG A 189 -16.97 -3.21 -13.99
CA ARG A 189 -17.84 -3.14 -15.18
C ARG A 189 -18.12 -4.51 -15.78
N LEU A 190 -18.48 -5.46 -14.92
CA LEU A 190 -18.83 -6.83 -15.29
C LEU A 190 -20.33 -6.99 -15.45
N GLU A 191 -20.74 -8.02 -16.16
CA GLU A 191 -22.13 -8.47 -16.16
C GLU A 191 -22.41 -9.27 -14.88
N PRO A 192 -23.34 -8.83 -14.00
CA PRO A 192 -23.62 -9.52 -12.76
C PRO A 192 -24.37 -10.83 -12.99
N GLU A 193 -24.02 -11.88 -12.27
CA GLU A 193 -24.85 -13.08 -12.16
C GLU A 193 -25.96 -12.86 -11.14
N LEU A 194 -25.62 -12.21 -10.01
CA LEU A 194 -26.55 -11.82 -8.95
C LEU A 194 -26.54 -10.30 -8.79
N SER A 195 -27.71 -9.67 -8.98
CA SER A 195 -27.89 -8.24 -8.74
C SER A 195 -28.56 -7.92 -7.39
N ASP A 196 -29.32 -8.90 -6.84
CA ASP A 196 -29.98 -8.76 -5.54
C ASP A 196 -29.00 -9.14 -4.42
N PRO A 197 -28.58 -8.19 -3.57
CA PRO A 197 -27.61 -8.46 -2.51
C PRO A 197 -28.13 -9.45 -1.46
N THR A 198 -29.45 -9.66 -1.34
CA THR A 198 -30.01 -10.66 -0.40
C THR A 198 -29.79 -12.10 -0.86
N LYS A 199 -29.47 -12.30 -2.12
CA LYS A 199 -29.15 -13.60 -2.73
C LYS A 199 -27.66 -13.85 -2.87
N ALA A 200 -26.86 -12.80 -2.71
CA ALA A 200 -25.41 -12.82 -2.82
C ALA A 200 -24.74 -12.93 -1.44
N ILE A 201 -23.42 -13.03 -1.43
CA ILE A 201 -22.60 -13.03 -0.22
C ILE A 201 -21.94 -11.67 -0.10
N LEU A 202 -21.97 -11.10 1.10
CA LEU A 202 -21.18 -9.92 1.44
C LEU A 202 -19.97 -10.34 2.25
N LEU A 203 -18.78 -10.00 1.75
CA LEU A 203 -17.54 -10.09 2.51
C LEU A 203 -17.31 -8.75 3.21
N ILE A 204 -17.17 -8.77 4.52
CA ILE A 204 -16.82 -7.59 5.30
C ILE A 204 -15.29 -7.52 5.34
N LEU A 205 -14.74 -6.53 4.65
CA LEU A 205 -13.32 -6.32 4.55
C LEU A 205 -12.88 -5.18 5.46
N GLU A 206 -11.69 -5.32 6.05
CA GLU A 206 -11.08 -4.30 6.88
C GLU A 206 -9.62 -4.09 6.49
N THR A 207 -9.18 -2.84 6.44
CA THR A 207 -7.77 -2.46 6.41
C THR A 207 -7.58 -1.11 7.10
N GLU A 208 -6.53 -0.98 7.91
CA GLU A 208 -6.21 0.25 8.66
C GLU A 208 -7.38 0.80 9.53
N GLY A 209 -8.23 -0.10 10.04
CA GLY A 209 -9.39 0.25 10.87
C GLY A 209 -10.64 0.69 10.10
N GLU A 210 -10.60 0.68 8.77
CA GLU A 210 -11.74 1.00 7.92
C GLU A 210 -12.36 -0.26 7.32
N ARG A 211 -13.70 -0.21 7.15
CA ARG A 211 -14.49 -1.36 6.73
C ARG A 211 -15.34 -1.05 5.52
N VAL A 212 -15.52 -2.07 4.68
CA VAL A 212 -16.42 -2.06 3.53
C VAL A 212 -17.06 -3.43 3.38
N ALA A 213 -18.31 -3.48 2.96
CA ALA A 213 -18.97 -4.71 2.57
C ALA A 213 -18.87 -4.86 1.05
N VAL A 214 -18.27 -5.95 0.61
CA VAL A 214 -18.04 -6.23 -0.82
C VAL A 214 -18.96 -7.38 -1.24
N MET A 215 -19.79 -7.15 -2.26
CA MET A 215 -20.73 -8.14 -2.79
C MET A 215 -20.03 -9.04 -3.80
N VAL A 216 -20.17 -10.36 -3.59
CA VAL A 216 -19.69 -11.43 -4.47
C VAL A 216 -20.81 -12.44 -4.72
N ASP A 217 -20.75 -13.16 -5.85
CA ASP A 217 -21.78 -14.14 -6.20
C ASP A 217 -21.62 -15.43 -5.38
N GLU A 218 -20.38 -15.90 -5.20
CA GLU A 218 -20.08 -17.16 -4.56
C GLU A 218 -18.67 -17.17 -3.94
N ILE A 219 -18.49 -17.89 -2.82
CA ILE A 219 -17.20 -18.25 -2.26
C ILE A 219 -16.83 -19.63 -2.78
N LEU A 220 -15.76 -19.72 -3.55
CA LEU A 220 -15.29 -20.97 -4.16
C LEU A 220 -14.40 -21.78 -3.22
N GLY A 221 -13.69 -21.11 -2.32
CA GLY A 221 -12.80 -21.76 -1.35
C GLY A 221 -11.64 -20.88 -0.91
N GLN A 222 -10.74 -21.48 -0.14
CA GLN A 222 -9.52 -20.84 0.32
C GLN A 222 -8.31 -21.52 -0.29
N GLN A 223 -7.34 -20.75 -0.75
CA GLN A 223 -6.10 -21.29 -1.32
C GLN A 223 -4.92 -20.34 -1.12
N GLN A 224 -3.73 -20.90 -1.18
CA GLN A 224 -2.49 -20.13 -1.28
C GLN A 224 -2.21 -19.83 -2.75
N VAL A 225 -1.93 -18.58 -3.05
CA VAL A 225 -1.64 -18.12 -4.40
C VAL A 225 -0.34 -17.32 -4.45
N VAL A 226 0.34 -17.41 -5.58
CA VAL A 226 1.54 -16.63 -5.86
C VAL A 226 1.11 -15.36 -6.60
N ILE A 227 1.42 -14.20 -6.01
CA ILE A 227 1.15 -12.92 -6.66
C ILE A 227 2.11 -12.73 -7.84
N LYS A 228 1.56 -12.45 -9.00
CA LYS A 228 2.30 -11.95 -10.16
C LYS A 228 1.91 -10.50 -10.38
N SER A 229 2.90 -9.61 -10.37
CA SER A 229 2.69 -8.21 -10.72
C SER A 229 2.17 -8.08 -12.15
N MET A 230 1.11 -7.31 -12.35
CA MET A 230 0.54 -7.02 -13.68
C MET A 230 1.23 -5.84 -14.37
N GLU A 231 2.06 -5.06 -13.65
CA GLU A 231 2.58 -3.77 -14.10
C GLU A 231 3.53 -3.85 -15.32
N GLN A 232 4.09 -5.02 -15.61
CA GLN A 232 5.01 -5.18 -16.76
C GLN A 232 4.29 -5.27 -18.12
N ASN A 233 3.03 -5.73 -18.16
CA ASN A 233 2.33 -6.03 -19.41
C ASN A 233 0.89 -5.49 -19.49
N PHE A 234 0.31 -4.97 -18.42
CA PHE A 234 -1.08 -4.54 -18.37
C PHE A 234 -1.22 -3.16 -17.70
N ARG A 235 -2.26 -2.41 -18.08
CA ARG A 235 -2.61 -1.17 -17.39
C ARG A 235 -3.06 -1.47 -15.96
N LYS A 236 -2.64 -0.63 -15.02
CA LYS A 236 -3.08 -0.71 -13.63
C LYS A 236 -4.61 -0.64 -13.56
N ILE A 237 -5.22 -1.67 -13.00
CA ILE A 237 -6.66 -1.71 -12.71
C ILE A 237 -6.83 -1.27 -11.26
N GLU A 238 -7.61 -0.23 -11.04
CA GLU A 238 -7.89 0.24 -9.68
C GLU A 238 -8.69 -0.82 -8.91
N GLY A 239 -8.31 -1.10 -7.66
CA GLY A 239 -8.91 -2.19 -6.88
C GLY A 239 -8.32 -3.58 -7.12
N VAL A 240 -7.29 -3.71 -7.98
CA VAL A 240 -6.56 -4.96 -8.24
C VAL A 240 -5.09 -4.81 -7.87
N ALA A 241 -4.60 -5.67 -6.99
CA ALA A 241 -3.20 -5.70 -6.54
C ALA A 241 -2.29 -6.51 -7.46
N GLY A 242 -2.85 -7.48 -8.18
CA GLY A 242 -2.11 -8.38 -9.06
C GLY A 242 -3.00 -9.49 -9.61
N ALA A 243 -2.37 -10.46 -10.23
CA ALA A 243 -3.04 -11.66 -10.74
C ALA A 243 -2.29 -12.93 -10.37
N THR A 244 -2.96 -14.05 -10.46
CA THR A 244 -2.36 -15.38 -10.30
C THR A 244 -2.95 -16.35 -11.32
N ILE A 245 -2.31 -17.50 -11.48
CA ILE A 245 -2.86 -18.62 -12.25
C ILE A 245 -3.41 -19.61 -11.23
N LEU A 246 -4.69 -19.93 -11.34
CA LEU A 246 -5.38 -20.87 -10.50
C LEU A 246 -5.04 -22.33 -10.90
N GLY A 247 -5.42 -23.28 -10.04
CA GLY A 247 -5.12 -24.71 -10.27
C GLY A 247 -5.77 -25.31 -11.53
N ASP A 248 -6.84 -24.68 -12.02
CA ASP A 248 -7.54 -25.04 -13.27
C ASP A 248 -6.93 -24.36 -14.53
N GLY A 249 -5.88 -23.56 -14.36
CA GLY A 249 -5.22 -22.80 -15.42
C GLY A 249 -5.87 -21.45 -15.73
N THR A 250 -6.95 -21.07 -15.09
CA THR A 250 -7.60 -19.75 -15.27
C THR A 250 -6.85 -18.66 -14.51
N VAL A 251 -7.10 -17.40 -14.90
CA VAL A 251 -6.51 -16.24 -14.21
C VAL A 251 -7.44 -15.79 -13.09
N GLY A 252 -6.88 -15.66 -11.88
CA GLY A 252 -7.56 -15.03 -10.75
C GLY A 252 -6.95 -13.66 -10.47
N PHE A 253 -7.80 -12.65 -10.25
CA PHE A 253 -7.38 -11.30 -9.91
C PHE A 253 -7.33 -11.12 -8.39
N ILE A 254 -6.23 -10.61 -7.87
CA ILE A 254 -6.04 -10.38 -6.44
C ILE A 254 -6.54 -8.98 -6.10
N LEU A 255 -7.50 -8.87 -5.18
CA LEU A 255 -8.08 -7.59 -4.80
C LEU A 255 -7.10 -6.74 -3.98
N ASP A 256 -7.04 -5.46 -4.32
CA ASP A 256 -6.46 -4.41 -3.49
C ASP A 256 -7.54 -3.84 -2.58
N VAL A 257 -7.63 -4.35 -1.35
CA VAL A 257 -8.67 -3.94 -0.38
C VAL A 257 -8.59 -2.45 -0.07
N ARG A 258 -7.39 -1.87 -0.01
CA ARG A 258 -7.20 -0.44 0.18
C ARG A 258 -7.70 0.36 -1.03
N GLY A 259 -7.40 -0.13 -2.24
CA GLY A 259 -7.94 0.44 -3.49
C GLY A 259 -9.46 0.42 -3.51
N ILE A 260 -10.10 -0.67 -3.11
CA ILE A 260 -11.57 -0.80 -3.00
C ILE A 260 -12.14 0.20 -1.99
N LEU A 261 -11.54 0.36 -0.81
CA LEU A 261 -11.94 1.37 0.16
C LEU A 261 -11.85 2.80 -0.38
N ASN A 262 -10.81 3.11 -1.13
CA ASN A 262 -10.66 4.43 -1.76
C ASN A 262 -11.73 4.69 -2.82
N ILE A 263 -12.13 3.66 -3.58
CA ILE A 263 -13.25 3.75 -4.54
C ILE A 263 -14.55 4.02 -3.76
N ALA A 264 -14.83 3.25 -2.69
CA ALA A 264 -16.01 3.40 -1.86
C ALA A 264 -16.13 4.82 -1.27
N ARG A 265 -15.02 5.41 -0.82
CA ARG A 265 -14.99 6.79 -0.31
C ARG A 265 -15.35 7.82 -1.38
N ARG A 266 -14.79 7.68 -2.59
CA ARG A 266 -15.05 8.60 -3.70
C ARG A 266 -16.50 8.56 -4.13
N GLU A 267 -17.08 7.38 -4.26
CA GLU A 267 -18.50 7.24 -4.59
C GLU A 267 -19.41 7.87 -3.54
N ASN A 268 -19.07 7.72 -2.24
CA ASN A 268 -19.82 8.34 -1.16
C ASN A 268 -19.57 9.85 -1.02
N SER A 269 -18.43 10.39 -1.45
CA SER A 269 -18.09 11.82 -1.34
C SER A 269 -18.60 12.64 -2.52
N ILE A 270 -18.74 12.07 -3.72
CA ILE A 270 -19.33 12.75 -4.90
C ILE A 270 -20.82 13.02 -4.67
N ALA A 271 -21.43 12.32 -3.72
CA ALA A 271 -22.85 12.44 -3.35
C ALA A 271 -23.09 13.40 -2.15
N ALA A 272 -22.08 14.09 -1.64
CA ALA A 272 -22.18 15.12 -0.59
C ALA A 272 -22.07 16.52 -1.17
#